data_943e77631194ec0c0f7d26409a212f16
#
_entry.id   943e77631194ec0c0f7d26409a212f16
#
_cell.length_a   1.000
_cell.length_b   1.000
_cell.length_c   1.000
_cell.angle_alpha   90.00
_cell.angle_beta   90.00
_cell.angle_gamma   90.00
#
_symmetry.space_group_name_H-M   'P 1'
#
loop_
_entity.id
_entity.type
_entity.pdbx_description
1 polymer ?
#
loop_
_entity_poly.entity_id
_entity_poly.type
_entity_poly.pdbx_seq_one_letter_code
_entity_poly.pdbx_strand_id
1 'polypeptide(L)'
;MGETSLSEKGADDPFASLFSDSVELLNAEEWLLQADYAARAGSNAATRKRAEKRRDEIKEILINLLPDVDDIKFAQITEKQPKPGVEVRTPYGWVSIKDLSLGYKTLIAWMVDLASRMFNRYPDSPNPLAEPAVVLVDEIDLHLHPKWQRTLMSYLSERFPNTQFIATAHSPLVVQAASDANVVLLRREGDHVVIDNDVKDIHGWRVDQILTSDLFGLESARPPQLDPLLAERTKILSKSRLTKKDKARLEEIEAEIGALPTGETPEDMEAMDVIRRAAKHLKAQGF
;
A
#
# COMPACT_ATOMS: atom_id res chain seq x y z
N MET A 1 -22.22 25.82 -15.15
CA MET A 1 -22.61 26.24 -13.79
C MET A 1 -22.92 24.96 -13.05
N GLY A 2 -21.96 24.39 -12.32
CA GLY A 2 -22.18 23.20 -11.50
C GLY A 2 -22.84 23.64 -10.20
N GLU A 3 -23.99 23.10 -9.90
CA GLU A 3 -24.64 23.23 -8.61
C GLU A 3 -23.76 22.55 -7.56
N THR A 4 -23.20 23.33 -6.66
CA THR A 4 -22.67 22.86 -5.38
C THR A 4 -23.86 22.46 -4.51
N SER A 5 -24.39 21.27 -4.73
CA SER A 5 -25.30 20.68 -3.76
C SER A 5 -24.48 20.21 -2.57
N LEU A 6 -24.72 20.77 -1.40
CA LEU A 6 -24.45 20.18 -0.10
C LEU A 6 -25.32 18.91 0.02
N SER A 7 -25.01 17.89 -0.77
CA SER A 7 -25.78 16.65 -0.75
C SER A 7 -25.05 15.64 0.11
N GLU A 8 -25.65 15.26 1.20
CA GLU A 8 -25.40 14.03 1.97
C GLU A 8 -25.65 12.76 1.13
N LYS A 9 -25.52 12.84 -0.18
CA LYS A 9 -25.83 11.75 -1.14
C LYS A 9 -24.94 10.51 -1.05
N GLY A 10 -23.95 10.47 -0.17
CA GLY A 10 -23.12 9.29 0.02
C GLY A 10 -23.40 8.47 1.27
N ALA A 11 -24.31 8.94 2.16
CA ALA A 11 -24.52 8.30 3.47
C ALA A 11 -25.48 7.11 3.44
N ASP A 12 -26.37 7.03 2.46
CA ASP A 12 -27.50 6.10 2.49
C ASP A 12 -27.22 4.73 1.84
N ASP A 13 -26.19 4.60 0.99
CA ASP A 13 -25.78 3.32 0.41
C ASP A 13 -24.29 3.04 0.67
N PRO A 14 -23.97 2.20 1.65
CA PRO A 14 -22.59 1.86 1.97
C PRO A 14 -21.84 1.12 0.86
N PHE A 15 -22.55 0.58 -0.13
CA PHE A 15 -21.96 -0.17 -1.26
C PHE A 15 -21.96 0.61 -2.58
N ALA A 16 -22.53 1.80 -2.62
CA ALA A 16 -22.67 2.56 -3.87
C ALA A 16 -21.31 2.81 -4.56
N SER A 17 -20.26 3.06 -3.79
CA SER A 17 -18.92 3.30 -4.34
C SER A 17 -18.23 2.05 -4.93
N LEU A 18 -18.69 0.84 -4.61
CA LEU A 18 -18.17 -0.39 -5.19
C LEU A 18 -18.78 -0.72 -6.56
N PHE A 19 -19.98 -0.18 -6.85
CA PHE A 19 -20.75 -0.55 -8.04
C PHE A 19 -20.98 0.62 -9.00
N SER A 20 -20.45 1.80 -8.69
CA SER A 20 -20.64 2.99 -9.51
C SER A 20 -19.46 3.93 -9.46
N ASP A 21 -18.85 4.16 -10.62
CA ASP A 21 -17.75 5.14 -10.80
C ASP A 21 -18.21 6.59 -10.55
N SER A 22 -19.53 6.82 -10.42
CA SER A 22 -20.09 8.15 -10.15
C SER A 22 -20.15 8.52 -8.67
N VAL A 23 -19.84 7.60 -7.77
CA VAL A 23 -19.84 7.86 -6.32
C VAL A 23 -18.44 8.25 -5.89
N GLU A 24 -18.28 9.53 -5.62
CA GLU A 24 -17.01 10.08 -5.10
C GLU A 24 -16.88 9.80 -3.60
N LEU A 25 -15.64 9.59 -3.15
CA LEU A 25 -15.30 9.61 -1.74
C LEU A 25 -15.59 10.99 -1.16
N LEU A 26 -15.81 11.02 0.15
CA LEU A 26 -16.06 12.24 0.88
C LEU A 26 -14.92 13.24 0.67
N ASN A 27 -15.26 14.52 0.43
CA ASN A 27 -14.23 15.56 0.34
C ASN A 27 -13.59 15.78 1.71
N ALA A 28 -12.40 15.24 1.87
CA ALA A 28 -11.70 15.21 3.15
C ALA A 28 -11.41 16.61 3.71
N GLU A 29 -11.04 17.58 2.84
CA GLU A 29 -10.79 18.95 3.29
C GLU A 29 -12.07 19.60 3.80
N GLU A 30 -13.16 19.46 3.07
CA GLU A 30 -14.46 19.99 3.47
C GLU A 30 -14.93 19.37 4.79
N TRP A 31 -14.82 18.06 4.93
CA TRP A 31 -15.16 17.38 6.18
C TRP A 31 -14.33 17.88 7.37
N LEU A 32 -13.01 17.99 7.19
CA LEU A 32 -12.11 18.50 8.23
C LEU A 32 -12.47 19.93 8.64
N LEU A 33 -12.78 20.81 7.68
CA LEU A 33 -13.21 22.18 7.93
C LEU A 33 -14.55 22.24 8.66
N GLN A 34 -15.51 21.39 8.29
CA GLN A 34 -16.81 21.28 8.96
C GLN A 34 -16.65 20.76 10.39
N ALA A 35 -15.79 19.77 10.62
CA ALA A 35 -15.50 19.26 11.96
C ALA A 35 -14.84 20.32 12.85
N ASP A 36 -13.89 21.10 12.32
CA ASP A 36 -13.27 22.20 13.05
C ASP A 36 -14.29 23.33 13.36
N TYR A 37 -15.13 23.67 12.40
CA TYR A 37 -16.21 24.63 12.63
C TYR A 37 -17.19 24.15 13.71
N ALA A 38 -17.63 22.89 13.66
CA ALA A 38 -18.52 22.32 14.65
C ALA A 38 -17.90 22.29 16.07
N ALA A 39 -16.58 22.03 16.15
CA ALA A 39 -15.84 22.08 17.40
C ALA A 39 -15.81 23.48 18.03
N ARG A 40 -15.78 24.53 17.19
CA ARG A 40 -15.77 25.95 17.66
C ARG A 40 -17.16 26.53 17.88
N ALA A 41 -18.10 26.23 16.99
CA ALA A 41 -19.41 26.89 16.90
C ALA A 41 -20.62 26.02 17.32
N GLY A 42 -20.39 24.80 17.82
CA GLY A 42 -21.46 23.89 18.23
C GLY A 42 -22.38 24.53 19.28
N SER A 43 -23.68 24.22 19.20
CA SER A 43 -24.76 24.86 19.95
C SER A 43 -24.63 24.75 21.47
N ASN A 44 -23.99 23.72 21.97
CA ASN A 44 -23.74 23.52 23.41
C ASN A 44 -22.38 22.85 23.66
N ALA A 45 -21.97 22.82 24.94
CA ALA A 45 -20.66 22.29 25.33
C ALA A 45 -20.48 20.80 24.96
N ALA A 46 -21.51 19.97 25.05
CA ALA A 46 -21.45 18.57 24.73
C ALA A 46 -21.24 18.33 23.22
N THR A 47 -21.98 19.09 22.38
CA THR A 47 -21.83 19.04 20.93
C THR A 47 -20.43 19.48 20.50
N ARG A 48 -19.91 20.59 21.06
CA ARG A 48 -18.56 21.07 20.79
C ARG A 48 -17.53 20.03 21.16
N LYS A 49 -17.59 19.48 22.38
CA LYS A 49 -16.63 18.45 22.84
C LYS A 49 -16.64 17.19 21.98
N ARG A 50 -17.83 16.74 21.50
CA ARG A 50 -17.93 15.60 20.59
C ARG A 50 -17.28 15.90 19.23
N ALA A 51 -17.54 17.07 18.67
CA ALA A 51 -16.95 17.49 17.39
C ALA A 51 -15.43 17.68 17.50
N GLU A 52 -14.95 18.26 18.59
CA GLU A 52 -13.53 18.41 18.90
C GLU A 52 -12.83 17.03 18.96
N LYS A 53 -13.42 16.09 19.70
CA LYS A 53 -12.89 14.74 19.79
C LYS A 53 -12.78 14.07 18.42
N ARG A 54 -13.84 14.11 17.59
CA ARG A 54 -13.86 13.52 16.24
C ARG A 54 -12.80 14.16 15.33
N ARG A 55 -12.71 15.49 15.35
CA ARG A 55 -11.68 16.23 14.60
C ARG A 55 -10.28 15.80 14.99
N ASP A 56 -10.01 15.71 16.30
CA ASP A 56 -8.68 15.41 16.81
C ASP A 56 -8.30 13.94 16.58
N GLU A 57 -9.26 13.01 16.68
CA GLU A 57 -9.06 11.61 16.31
C GLU A 57 -8.69 11.45 14.83
N ILE A 58 -9.34 12.15 13.91
CA ILE A 58 -8.95 12.10 12.48
C ILE A 58 -7.59 12.75 12.25
N LYS A 59 -7.31 13.88 12.89
CA LYS A 59 -5.95 14.48 12.81
C LYS A 59 -4.88 13.47 13.25
N GLU A 60 -5.09 12.80 14.36
CA GLU A 60 -4.17 11.77 14.88
C GLU A 60 -4.01 10.61 13.90
N ILE A 61 -5.11 10.10 13.32
CA ILE A 61 -5.07 9.08 12.29
C ILE A 61 -4.18 9.51 11.11
N LEU A 62 -4.41 10.69 10.59
CA LEU A 62 -3.70 11.19 9.42
C LEU A 62 -2.21 11.45 9.72
N ILE A 63 -1.88 12.02 10.88
CA ILE A 63 -0.49 12.25 11.30
C ILE A 63 0.26 10.92 11.43
N ASN A 64 -0.34 9.90 12.02
CA ASN A 64 0.32 8.61 12.21
C ASN A 64 0.38 7.77 10.93
N LEU A 65 -0.53 7.99 9.99
CA LEU A 65 -0.61 7.25 8.73
C LEU A 65 0.31 7.84 7.65
N LEU A 66 0.37 9.17 7.57
CA LEU A 66 1.06 9.87 6.49
C LEU A 66 2.54 10.06 6.84
N PRO A 67 3.49 9.45 6.10
CA PRO A 67 4.90 9.70 6.32
C PRO A 67 5.26 11.17 6.14
N ASP A 68 6.22 11.61 6.91
CA ASP A 68 6.75 12.97 6.86
C ASP A 68 5.66 14.07 7.10
N VAL A 69 4.59 13.71 7.80
CA VAL A 69 3.55 14.66 8.27
C VAL A 69 3.57 14.67 9.80
N ASP A 70 3.95 15.81 10.36
CA ASP A 70 4.10 15.96 11.82
C ASP A 70 2.87 16.61 12.47
N ASP A 71 2.11 17.42 11.73
CA ASP A 71 0.94 18.13 12.25
C ASP A 71 -0.02 18.52 11.12
N ILE A 72 -1.27 18.82 11.51
CA ILE A 72 -2.33 19.32 10.64
C ILE A 72 -2.97 20.53 11.30
N LYS A 73 -3.07 21.62 10.56
CA LYS A 73 -3.74 22.85 11.03
C LYS A 73 -4.82 23.34 10.07
N PHE A 74 -5.73 24.09 10.61
CA PHE A 74 -6.77 24.79 9.86
C PHE A 74 -6.30 26.22 9.61
N ALA A 75 -6.03 26.53 8.33
CA ALA A 75 -5.54 27.84 7.92
C ALA A 75 -6.63 28.90 8.15
N GLN A 76 -6.23 29.99 8.79
CA GLN A 76 -7.12 31.13 9.01
C GLN A 76 -7.31 31.91 7.71
N ILE A 77 -8.50 32.50 7.58
CA ILE A 77 -8.80 33.40 6.47
C ILE A 77 -7.97 34.68 6.67
N THR A 78 -7.21 35.03 5.63
CA THR A 78 -6.41 36.25 5.57
C THR A 78 -6.71 36.99 4.25
N GLU A 79 -6.27 38.25 4.13
CA GLU A 79 -6.41 38.99 2.86
C GLU A 79 -5.78 38.26 1.68
N LYS A 80 -4.65 37.54 1.91
CA LYS A 80 -3.94 36.77 0.88
C LYS A 80 -4.59 35.39 0.63
N GLN A 81 -5.27 34.85 1.62
CA GLN A 81 -5.96 33.55 1.57
C GLN A 81 -7.42 33.73 2.03
N PRO A 82 -8.32 34.14 1.13
CA PRO A 82 -9.69 34.48 1.47
C PRO A 82 -10.60 33.26 1.71
N LYS A 83 -10.08 32.05 1.60
CA LYS A 83 -10.80 30.79 1.84
C LYS A 83 -10.12 30.01 2.96
N PRO A 84 -10.91 29.35 3.82
CA PRO A 84 -10.35 28.44 4.80
C PRO A 84 -9.69 27.27 4.07
N GLY A 85 -8.70 26.67 4.68
CA GLY A 85 -8.00 25.52 4.12
C GLY A 85 -7.41 24.63 5.20
N VAL A 86 -7.00 23.46 4.81
CA VAL A 86 -6.28 22.53 5.66
C VAL A 86 -4.83 22.44 5.18
N GLU A 87 -3.90 22.62 6.08
CA GLU A 87 -2.46 22.52 5.81
C GLU A 87 -1.84 21.42 6.67
N VAL A 88 -0.92 20.69 6.09
CA VAL A 88 -0.10 19.67 6.75
C VAL A 88 1.32 20.17 6.92
N ARG A 89 1.94 19.82 8.05
CA ARG A 89 3.34 20.14 8.30
C ARG A 89 4.22 19.02 7.77
N THR A 90 5.07 19.37 6.83
CA THR A 90 6.09 18.49 6.23
C THR A 90 7.48 18.99 6.60
N PRO A 91 8.57 18.23 6.36
CA PRO A 91 9.96 18.69 6.54
C PRO A 91 10.28 19.97 5.77
N TYR A 92 9.53 20.27 4.73
CA TYR A 92 9.69 21.47 3.88
C TYR A 92 8.83 22.66 4.32
N GLY A 93 8.03 22.49 5.38
CA GLY A 93 7.12 23.52 5.91
C GLY A 93 5.64 23.13 5.78
N TRP A 94 4.77 24.15 5.92
CA TRP A 94 3.33 23.97 5.80
C TRP A 94 2.91 23.93 4.33
N VAL A 95 2.20 22.88 3.95
CA VAL A 95 1.72 22.66 2.58
C VAL A 95 0.21 22.43 2.61
N SER A 96 -0.53 23.06 1.68
CA SER A 96 -1.96 22.81 1.56
C SER A 96 -2.22 21.34 1.20
N ILE A 97 -3.25 20.75 1.80
CA ILE A 97 -3.69 19.39 1.47
C ILE A 97 -3.98 19.22 -0.03
N LYS A 98 -4.37 20.29 -0.72
CA LYS A 98 -4.62 20.33 -2.18
C LYS A 98 -3.36 20.17 -3.00
N ASP A 99 -2.21 20.57 -2.46
CA ASP A 99 -0.93 20.57 -3.17
C ASP A 99 -0.13 19.29 -2.94
N LEU A 100 -0.65 18.36 -2.10
CA LEU A 100 -0.06 17.05 -1.89
C LEU A 100 -0.15 16.18 -3.15
N SER A 101 0.71 15.17 -3.22
CA SER A 101 0.65 14.18 -4.30
C SER A 101 -0.67 13.38 -4.28
N LEU A 102 -0.99 12.74 -5.40
CA LEU A 102 -2.23 11.97 -5.52
C LEU A 102 -2.32 10.87 -4.45
N GLY A 103 -1.23 10.15 -4.18
CA GLY A 103 -1.21 9.11 -3.16
C GLY A 103 -1.59 9.60 -1.76
N TYR A 104 -1.07 10.77 -1.34
CA TYR A 104 -1.50 11.40 -0.08
C TYR A 104 -2.99 11.75 -0.10
N LYS A 105 -3.46 12.39 -1.17
CA LYS A 105 -4.87 12.79 -1.30
C LYS A 105 -5.81 11.61 -1.25
N THR A 106 -5.50 10.53 -1.97
CA THR A 106 -6.30 9.30 -1.99
C THR A 106 -6.39 8.69 -0.60
N LEU A 107 -5.25 8.56 0.09
CA LEU A 107 -5.20 7.97 1.42
C LEU A 107 -5.94 8.83 2.46
N ILE A 108 -5.79 10.16 2.39
CA ILE A 108 -6.52 11.08 3.25
C ILE A 108 -8.04 10.98 3.01
N ALA A 109 -8.47 11.01 1.74
CA ALA A 109 -9.89 10.94 1.39
C ALA A 109 -10.51 9.63 1.89
N TRP A 110 -9.85 8.51 1.65
CA TRP A 110 -10.31 7.20 2.10
C TRP A 110 -10.39 7.08 3.63
N MET A 111 -9.35 7.54 4.35
CA MET A 111 -9.33 7.48 5.80
C MET A 111 -10.40 8.37 6.44
N VAL A 112 -10.58 9.58 5.91
CA VAL A 112 -11.62 10.51 6.40
C VAL A 112 -13.01 9.94 6.13
N ASP A 113 -13.25 9.36 4.94
CA ASP A 113 -14.53 8.73 4.61
C ASP A 113 -14.83 7.56 5.55
N LEU A 114 -13.90 6.62 5.74
CA LEU A 114 -14.06 5.50 6.65
C LEU A 114 -14.34 5.96 8.08
N ALA A 115 -13.51 6.84 8.63
CA ALA A 115 -13.66 7.31 10.00
C ALA A 115 -14.98 8.09 10.18
N SER A 116 -15.39 8.91 9.22
CA SER A 116 -16.66 9.63 9.28
C SER A 116 -17.87 8.69 9.31
N ARG A 117 -17.84 7.62 8.51
CA ARG A 117 -18.87 6.57 8.51
C ARG A 117 -18.94 5.86 9.85
N MET A 118 -17.80 5.52 10.46
CA MET A 118 -17.73 4.91 11.79
C MET A 118 -18.31 5.86 12.88
N PHE A 119 -17.96 7.15 12.85
CA PHE A 119 -18.53 8.14 13.76
C PHE A 119 -20.04 8.31 13.62
N ASN A 120 -20.57 8.23 12.41
CA ASN A 120 -21.99 8.34 12.15
C ASN A 120 -22.74 7.05 12.54
N ARG A 121 -22.13 5.89 12.31
CA ARG A 121 -22.73 4.59 12.67
C ARG A 121 -22.77 4.35 14.17
N TYR A 122 -21.75 4.82 14.90
CA TYR A 122 -21.61 4.62 16.34
C TYR A 122 -21.50 5.95 17.11
N PRO A 123 -22.55 6.80 17.05
CA PRO A 123 -22.48 8.17 17.58
C PRO A 123 -22.30 8.24 19.10
N ASP A 124 -22.72 7.19 19.81
CA ASP A 124 -22.70 7.15 21.29
C ASP A 124 -21.55 6.29 21.83
N SER A 125 -20.78 5.65 20.97
CA SER A 125 -19.59 4.88 21.38
C SER A 125 -18.49 5.81 21.91
N PRO A 126 -17.82 5.42 23.01
CA PRO A 126 -16.63 6.14 23.48
C PRO A 126 -15.44 6.00 22.51
N ASN A 127 -15.41 4.94 21.70
CA ASN A 127 -14.39 4.71 20.68
C ASN A 127 -15.01 4.13 19.39
N PRO A 128 -15.63 4.98 18.55
CA PRO A 128 -16.30 4.53 17.33
C PRO A 128 -15.41 3.74 16.35
N LEU A 129 -14.12 4.05 16.30
CA LEU A 129 -13.16 3.40 15.38
C LEU A 129 -12.81 1.97 15.79
N ALA A 130 -13.05 1.61 17.06
CA ALA A 130 -12.89 0.24 17.54
C ALA A 130 -14.18 -0.59 17.48
N GLU A 131 -15.25 -0.04 16.96
CA GLU A 131 -16.52 -0.78 16.81
C GLU A 131 -16.48 -1.73 15.61
N PRO A 132 -17.31 -2.78 15.60
CA PRO A 132 -17.32 -3.77 14.53
C PRO A 132 -17.74 -3.19 13.17
N ALA A 133 -16.97 -3.50 12.12
CA ALA A 133 -17.31 -3.17 10.74
C ALA A 133 -16.76 -4.22 9.77
N VAL A 134 -17.29 -4.23 8.55
CA VAL A 134 -16.71 -4.90 7.39
C VAL A 134 -16.47 -3.83 6.33
N VAL A 135 -15.24 -3.75 5.84
CA VAL A 135 -14.81 -2.76 4.86
C VAL A 135 -14.29 -3.47 3.63
N LEU A 136 -14.88 -3.19 2.49
CA LEU A 136 -14.45 -3.69 1.18
C LEU A 136 -13.62 -2.59 0.51
N VAL A 137 -12.41 -2.93 0.08
CA VAL A 137 -11.49 -1.98 -0.57
C VAL A 137 -10.97 -2.61 -1.85
N ASP A 138 -11.24 -1.96 -2.96
CA ASP A 138 -10.64 -2.35 -4.22
C ASP A 138 -9.31 -1.61 -4.42
N GLU A 139 -8.27 -2.35 -4.86
CA GLU A 139 -6.92 -1.82 -5.11
C GLU A 139 -6.34 -1.00 -3.94
N ILE A 140 -6.27 -1.60 -2.74
CA ILE A 140 -5.80 -0.91 -1.52
C ILE A 140 -4.39 -0.31 -1.64
N ASP A 141 -3.59 -0.80 -2.58
CA ASP A 141 -2.23 -0.35 -2.89
C ASP A 141 -2.15 0.76 -3.94
N LEU A 142 -3.30 1.14 -4.53
CA LEU A 142 -3.34 2.11 -5.63
C LEU A 142 -2.76 3.47 -5.21
N HIS A 143 -1.82 3.98 -6.02
CA HIS A 143 -1.11 5.24 -5.81
C HIS A 143 -0.25 5.34 -4.54
N LEU A 144 -0.11 4.28 -3.76
CA LEU A 144 0.68 4.29 -2.54
C LEU A 144 2.17 4.12 -2.81
N HIS A 145 2.97 4.93 -2.14
CA HIS A 145 4.42 4.75 -2.13
C HIS A 145 4.78 3.40 -1.47
N PRO A 146 5.81 2.66 -1.93
CA PRO A 146 6.20 1.36 -1.40
C PRO A 146 6.36 1.31 0.14
N LYS A 147 6.85 2.37 0.77
CA LYS A 147 6.94 2.44 2.24
C LYS A 147 5.56 2.32 2.90
N TRP A 148 4.52 2.92 2.32
CA TRP A 148 3.17 2.87 2.86
C TRP A 148 2.52 1.51 2.66
N GLN A 149 2.73 0.91 1.50
CA GLN A 149 2.25 -0.44 1.22
C GLN A 149 2.72 -1.46 2.27
N ARG A 150 3.93 -1.26 2.83
CA ARG A 150 4.49 -2.13 3.88
C ARG A 150 3.91 -1.90 5.28
N THR A 151 3.32 -0.75 5.56
CA THR A 151 2.85 -0.38 6.89
C THR A 151 1.34 -0.25 7.00
N LEU A 152 0.64 -0.15 5.86
CA LEU A 152 -0.79 0.12 5.83
C LEU A 152 -1.60 -0.96 6.56
N MET A 153 -1.34 -2.24 6.32
CA MET A 153 -2.14 -3.33 6.91
C MET A 153 -2.01 -3.37 8.43
N SER A 154 -0.80 -3.27 8.97
CA SER A 154 -0.58 -3.22 10.42
C SER A 154 -1.25 -1.99 11.04
N TYR A 155 -1.11 -0.83 10.39
CA TYR A 155 -1.75 0.40 10.85
C TYR A 155 -3.29 0.26 10.91
N LEU A 156 -3.90 -0.32 9.87
CA LEU A 156 -5.35 -0.53 9.84
C LEU A 156 -5.81 -1.48 10.93
N SER A 157 -5.10 -2.58 11.14
CA SER A 157 -5.42 -3.56 12.19
C SER A 157 -5.31 -2.97 13.59
N GLU A 158 -4.32 -2.12 13.83
CA GLU A 158 -4.14 -1.44 15.12
C GLU A 158 -5.22 -0.38 15.37
N ARG A 159 -5.56 0.39 14.34
CA ARG A 159 -6.49 1.51 14.49
C ARG A 159 -7.96 1.09 14.48
N PHE A 160 -8.27 0.03 13.74
CA PHE A 160 -9.62 -0.52 13.58
C PHE A 160 -9.67 -2.00 14.03
N PRO A 161 -9.45 -2.30 15.33
CA PRO A 161 -9.17 -3.65 15.81
C PRO A 161 -10.34 -4.64 15.64
N ASN A 162 -11.57 -4.15 15.49
CA ASN A 162 -12.76 -4.97 15.30
C ASN A 162 -13.34 -4.83 13.87
N THR A 163 -12.58 -4.25 12.95
CA THR A 163 -12.98 -4.14 11.54
C THR A 163 -12.34 -5.25 10.72
N GLN A 164 -13.16 -5.98 9.97
CA GLN A 164 -12.68 -6.89 8.95
C GLN A 164 -12.47 -6.12 7.63
N PHE A 165 -11.24 -6.09 7.15
CA PHE A 165 -10.91 -5.57 5.82
C PHE A 165 -10.88 -6.72 4.82
N ILE A 166 -11.60 -6.56 3.70
CA ILE A 166 -11.53 -7.44 2.53
C ILE A 166 -11.04 -6.56 1.39
N ALA A 167 -9.79 -6.76 0.99
CA ALA A 167 -9.12 -5.86 0.05
C ALA A 167 -8.52 -6.63 -1.12
N THR A 168 -8.63 -6.05 -2.33
CA THR A 168 -7.81 -6.47 -3.47
C THR A 168 -6.49 -5.73 -3.46
N ALA A 169 -5.42 -6.37 -3.93
CA ALA A 169 -4.10 -5.76 -4.04
C ALA A 169 -3.31 -6.39 -5.19
N HIS A 170 -2.50 -5.59 -5.85
CA HIS A 170 -1.57 -6.01 -6.90
C HIS A 170 -0.11 -5.85 -6.48
N SER A 171 0.15 -5.34 -5.27
CA SER A 171 1.51 -5.13 -4.76
C SER A 171 2.02 -6.32 -3.94
N PRO A 172 3.19 -6.86 -4.30
CA PRO A 172 3.84 -7.88 -3.47
C PRO A 172 4.25 -7.34 -2.09
N LEU A 173 4.40 -6.03 -1.94
CA LEU A 173 4.72 -5.39 -0.66
C LEU A 173 3.55 -5.42 0.31
N VAL A 174 2.30 -5.22 -0.17
CA VAL A 174 1.09 -5.37 0.63
C VAL A 174 0.93 -6.81 1.06
N VAL A 175 1.10 -7.75 0.13
CA VAL A 175 1.03 -9.19 0.42
C VAL A 175 2.10 -9.61 1.45
N GLN A 176 3.34 -9.13 1.30
CA GLN A 176 4.43 -9.37 2.25
C GLN A 176 4.12 -8.84 3.66
N ALA A 177 3.47 -7.66 3.73
CA ALA A 177 3.15 -6.99 4.99
C ALA A 177 1.92 -7.57 5.69
N ALA A 178 1.11 -8.36 5.00
CA ALA A 178 -0.14 -8.92 5.50
C ALA A 178 0.06 -10.26 6.22
N SER A 179 1.02 -10.33 7.15
CA SER A 179 1.42 -11.57 7.84
C SER A 179 0.28 -12.25 8.61
N ASP A 180 -0.69 -11.45 9.08
CA ASP A 180 -1.84 -11.94 9.87
C ASP A 180 -3.13 -12.01 9.03
N ALA A 181 -3.04 -11.74 7.73
CA ALA A 181 -4.19 -11.79 6.84
C ALA A 181 -4.30 -13.14 6.11
N ASN A 182 -5.54 -13.53 5.82
CA ASN A 182 -5.80 -14.62 4.90
C ASN A 182 -5.60 -14.12 3.46
N VAL A 183 -4.61 -14.66 2.77
CA VAL A 183 -4.34 -14.34 1.36
C VAL A 183 -5.14 -15.29 0.47
N VAL A 184 -5.90 -14.71 -0.45
CA VAL A 184 -6.74 -15.44 -1.41
C VAL A 184 -6.27 -15.11 -2.81
N LEU A 185 -5.94 -16.12 -3.60
CA LEU A 185 -5.54 -15.95 -4.99
C LEU A 185 -6.73 -16.20 -5.93
N LEU A 186 -7.01 -15.21 -6.78
CA LEU A 186 -7.98 -15.33 -7.86
C LEU A 186 -7.25 -15.65 -9.16
N ARG A 187 -7.49 -16.84 -9.71
CA ARG A 187 -6.89 -17.28 -10.99
C ARG A 187 -7.95 -17.46 -12.05
N ARG A 188 -7.64 -17.03 -13.27
CA ARG A 188 -8.49 -17.34 -14.42
C ARG A 188 -8.15 -18.73 -14.96
N GLU A 189 -9.14 -19.58 -15.04
CA GLU A 189 -9.04 -20.90 -15.68
C GLU A 189 -10.09 -20.98 -16.81
N GLY A 190 -9.61 -20.80 -18.05
CA GLY A 190 -10.49 -20.78 -19.20
C GLY A 190 -11.45 -19.58 -19.20
N ASP A 191 -12.73 -19.83 -18.99
CA ASP A 191 -13.83 -18.84 -18.99
C ASP A 191 -14.34 -18.47 -17.59
N HIS A 192 -13.73 -19.01 -16.53
CA HIS A 192 -14.13 -18.75 -15.14
C HIS A 192 -12.95 -18.38 -14.26
N VAL A 193 -13.26 -17.88 -13.05
CA VAL A 193 -12.28 -17.55 -12.03
C VAL A 193 -12.33 -18.61 -10.93
N VAL A 194 -11.17 -19.13 -10.58
CA VAL A 194 -10.99 -20.05 -9.45
C VAL A 194 -10.46 -19.28 -8.26
N ILE A 195 -11.06 -19.53 -7.11
CA ILE A 195 -10.66 -18.97 -5.82
C ILE A 195 -9.76 -19.99 -5.11
N ASP A 196 -8.52 -19.63 -4.90
CA ASP A 196 -7.55 -20.47 -4.20
C ASP A 196 -7.28 -19.88 -2.81
N ASN A 197 -7.78 -20.58 -1.78
CA ASN A 197 -7.59 -20.24 -0.38
C ASN A 197 -6.43 -21.00 0.28
N ASP A 198 -5.80 -21.92 -0.45
CA ASP A 198 -4.69 -22.74 0.06
C ASP A 198 -3.33 -22.16 -0.39
N VAL A 199 -3.22 -20.86 -0.24
CA VAL A 199 -1.97 -20.15 -0.56
C VAL A 199 -0.91 -20.55 0.47
N LYS A 200 0.27 -20.95 -0.01
CA LYS A 200 1.43 -21.26 0.85
C LYS A 200 1.71 -20.12 1.81
N ASP A 201 2.08 -20.46 3.04
CA ASP A 201 2.57 -19.47 4.00
C ASP A 201 3.78 -18.73 3.41
N ILE A 202 3.60 -17.43 3.20
CA ILE A 202 4.61 -16.53 2.65
C ILE A 202 5.33 -15.73 3.73
N HIS A 203 5.10 -16.07 5.01
CA HIS A 203 5.72 -15.38 6.13
C HIS A 203 7.24 -15.39 5.99
N GLY A 204 7.85 -14.22 6.08
CA GLY A 204 9.29 -14.05 5.93
C GLY A 204 9.84 -14.14 4.50
N TRP A 205 8.97 -14.30 3.50
CA TRP A 205 9.44 -14.30 2.11
C TRP A 205 9.91 -12.92 1.68
N ARG A 206 10.92 -12.92 0.83
CA ARG A 206 11.39 -11.70 0.16
C ARG A 206 10.45 -11.33 -0.99
N VAL A 207 10.45 -10.05 -1.35
CA VAL A 207 9.59 -9.54 -2.44
C VAL A 207 9.85 -10.27 -3.76
N ASP A 208 11.11 -10.56 -4.08
CA ASP A 208 11.47 -11.29 -5.31
C ASP A 208 10.96 -12.75 -5.30
N GLN A 209 10.91 -13.40 -4.13
CA GLN A 209 10.32 -14.72 -3.97
C GLN A 209 8.80 -14.70 -4.15
N ILE A 210 8.14 -13.67 -3.62
CA ILE A 210 6.69 -13.48 -3.80
C ILE A 210 6.36 -13.24 -5.27
N LEU A 211 7.13 -12.37 -5.95
CA LEU A 211 6.95 -12.06 -7.37
C LEU A 211 7.10 -13.30 -8.27
N THR A 212 8.02 -14.21 -7.93
CA THR A 212 8.27 -15.42 -8.72
C THR A 212 7.48 -16.64 -8.24
N SER A 213 6.58 -16.45 -7.27
CA SER A 213 5.67 -17.51 -6.82
C SER A 213 4.39 -17.57 -7.66
N ASP A 214 3.56 -18.57 -7.38
CA ASP A 214 2.24 -18.73 -8.00
C ASP A 214 1.31 -17.53 -7.76
N LEU A 215 1.60 -16.69 -6.76
CA LEU A 215 0.81 -15.49 -6.44
C LEU A 215 0.89 -14.43 -7.54
N PHE A 216 2.07 -14.23 -8.12
CA PHE A 216 2.30 -13.21 -9.15
C PHE A 216 2.70 -13.81 -10.50
N GLY A 217 3.21 -15.05 -10.51
CA GLY A 217 3.49 -15.81 -11.71
C GLY A 217 4.60 -15.24 -12.61
N LEU A 218 5.49 -14.40 -12.08
CA LEU A 218 6.62 -13.91 -12.85
C LEU A 218 7.68 -15.02 -12.98
N GLU A 219 8.18 -15.25 -14.18
CA GLU A 219 9.29 -16.21 -14.42
C GLU A 219 10.59 -15.74 -13.75
N SER A 220 10.76 -14.43 -13.61
CA SER A 220 11.95 -13.81 -13.02
C SER A 220 11.61 -12.46 -12.39
N ALA A 221 12.23 -12.13 -11.26
CA ALA A 221 12.19 -10.80 -10.65
C ALA A 221 13.32 -9.88 -11.17
N ARG A 222 13.96 -10.25 -12.30
CA ARG A 222 15.03 -9.49 -12.92
C ARG A 222 14.54 -8.65 -14.09
N PRO A 223 15.37 -7.74 -14.61
CA PRO A 223 14.99 -6.96 -15.79
C PRO A 223 14.59 -7.87 -16.97
N PRO A 224 13.49 -7.60 -17.67
CA PRO A 224 12.96 -8.45 -18.75
C PRO A 224 13.96 -8.74 -19.88
N GLN A 225 14.95 -7.88 -20.08
CA GLN A 225 16.00 -8.08 -21.07
C GLN A 225 16.87 -9.32 -20.78
N LEU A 226 16.92 -9.77 -19.53
CA LEU A 226 17.69 -10.95 -19.12
C LEU A 226 16.88 -12.25 -19.23
N ASP A 227 15.56 -12.19 -19.34
CA ASP A 227 14.69 -13.38 -19.36
C ASP A 227 15.05 -14.38 -20.47
N PRO A 228 15.31 -13.96 -21.74
CA PRO A 228 15.72 -14.90 -22.78
C PRO A 228 17.04 -15.63 -22.46
N LEU A 229 18.01 -14.93 -21.88
CA LEU A 229 19.31 -15.47 -21.51
C LEU A 229 19.18 -16.44 -20.33
N LEU A 230 18.36 -16.09 -19.34
CA LEU A 230 18.08 -16.94 -18.18
C LEU A 230 17.32 -18.21 -18.57
N ALA A 231 16.34 -18.10 -19.47
CA ALA A 231 15.61 -19.23 -20.03
C ALA A 231 16.56 -20.17 -20.83
N GLU A 232 17.41 -19.61 -21.70
CA GLU A 232 18.40 -20.38 -22.44
C GLU A 232 19.40 -21.08 -21.50
N ARG A 233 19.89 -20.37 -20.48
CA ARG A 233 20.76 -20.92 -19.44
C ARG A 233 20.10 -22.10 -18.73
N THR A 234 18.86 -21.94 -18.27
CA THR A 234 18.10 -22.99 -17.59
C THR A 234 17.90 -24.21 -18.50
N LYS A 235 17.56 -23.98 -19.77
CA LYS A 235 17.40 -25.05 -20.77
C LYS A 235 18.68 -25.82 -21.02
N ILE A 236 19.85 -25.15 -21.06
CA ILE A 236 21.13 -25.82 -21.23
C ILE A 236 21.45 -26.61 -19.96
N LEU A 237 21.29 -26.03 -18.77
CA LEU A 237 21.61 -26.70 -17.50
C LEU A 237 20.68 -27.89 -17.20
N SER A 238 19.47 -27.95 -17.74
CA SER A 238 18.56 -29.10 -17.57
C SER A 238 18.93 -30.32 -18.40
N LYS A 239 19.92 -30.21 -19.30
CA LYS A 239 20.38 -31.35 -20.08
C LYS A 239 21.13 -32.35 -19.19
N SER A 240 20.88 -33.63 -19.34
CA SER A 240 21.56 -34.70 -18.59
C SER A 240 23.07 -34.76 -18.87
N ARG A 241 23.53 -34.24 -20.00
CA ARG A 241 24.95 -34.15 -20.38
C ARG A 241 25.20 -32.89 -21.21
N LEU A 242 26.12 -32.06 -20.76
CA LEU A 242 26.54 -30.86 -21.48
C LEU A 242 27.56 -31.18 -22.55
N THR A 243 27.32 -30.70 -23.77
CA THR A 243 28.29 -30.77 -24.86
C THR A 243 29.35 -29.65 -24.75
N LYS A 244 30.44 -29.73 -25.51
CA LYS A 244 31.42 -28.63 -25.58
C LYS A 244 30.77 -27.31 -26.04
N LYS A 245 29.79 -27.38 -26.97
CA LYS A 245 29.04 -26.22 -27.44
C LYS A 245 28.15 -25.62 -26.34
N ASP A 246 27.50 -26.47 -25.55
CA ASP A 246 26.69 -26.01 -24.43
C ASP A 246 27.52 -25.25 -23.38
N LYS A 247 28.73 -25.78 -23.08
CA LYS A 247 29.64 -25.11 -22.13
C LYS A 247 30.11 -23.75 -22.63
N ALA A 248 30.54 -23.67 -23.90
CA ALA A 248 30.92 -22.39 -24.50
C ALA A 248 29.78 -21.39 -24.49
N ARG A 249 28.54 -21.83 -24.82
CA ARG A 249 27.36 -20.96 -24.78
C ARG A 249 27.01 -20.51 -23.37
N LEU A 250 27.16 -21.35 -22.35
CA LEU A 250 26.99 -20.96 -20.95
C LEU A 250 28.02 -19.91 -20.53
N GLU A 251 29.28 -20.02 -20.94
CA GLU A 251 30.30 -19.02 -20.67
C GLU A 251 29.96 -17.66 -21.30
N GLU A 252 29.44 -17.66 -22.54
CA GLU A 252 28.97 -16.45 -23.21
C GLU A 252 27.79 -15.81 -22.44
N ILE A 253 26.77 -16.61 -22.08
CA ILE A 253 25.59 -16.14 -21.33
C ILE A 253 26.03 -15.60 -19.98
N GLU A 254 26.89 -16.28 -19.24
CA GLU A 254 27.40 -15.84 -17.95
C GLU A 254 28.21 -14.55 -18.06
N ALA A 255 28.95 -14.35 -19.14
CA ALA A 255 29.66 -13.11 -19.41
C ALA A 255 28.70 -11.95 -19.73
N GLU A 256 27.63 -12.24 -20.48
CA GLU A 256 26.60 -11.23 -20.84
C GLU A 256 25.73 -10.85 -19.67
N ILE A 257 25.27 -11.81 -18.86
CA ILE A 257 24.50 -11.58 -17.66
C ILE A 257 25.35 -10.85 -16.59
N GLY A 258 26.65 -11.09 -16.55
CA GLY A 258 27.57 -10.54 -15.57
C GLY A 258 27.37 -11.08 -14.17
N ALA A 259 28.00 -10.43 -13.20
CA ALA A 259 27.83 -10.76 -11.78
C ALA A 259 26.52 -10.17 -11.27
N LEU A 260 25.46 -10.99 -11.28
CA LEU A 260 24.17 -10.56 -10.74
C LEU A 260 24.23 -10.44 -9.21
N PRO A 261 23.70 -9.36 -8.64
CA PRO A 261 23.58 -9.23 -7.20
C PRO A 261 22.72 -10.38 -6.64
N THR A 262 23.20 -11.04 -5.59
CA THR A 262 22.50 -12.16 -4.94
C THR A 262 22.29 -11.94 -3.45
N GLY A 263 22.92 -10.89 -2.87
CA GLY A 263 22.78 -10.51 -1.47
C GLY A 263 21.68 -9.46 -1.24
N GLU A 264 21.22 -9.37 -0.01
CA GLU A 264 20.20 -8.38 0.39
C GLU A 264 20.83 -7.05 0.77
N THR A 265 22.01 -7.11 1.38
CA THR A 265 22.77 -5.96 1.84
C THR A 265 24.10 -5.84 1.10
N PRO A 266 24.78 -4.69 1.12
CA PRO A 266 26.13 -4.56 0.61
C PRO A 266 27.09 -5.60 1.20
N GLU A 267 26.97 -5.90 2.50
CA GLU A 267 27.77 -6.90 3.21
C GLU A 267 27.50 -8.32 2.69
N ASP A 268 26.23 -8.66 2.41
CA ASP A 268 25.86 -9.94 1.79
C ASP A 268 26.45 -10.08 0.39
N MET A 269 26.44 -8.99 -0.40
CA MET A 269 27.04 -8.96 -1.72
C MET A 269 28.57 -9.17 -1.66
N GLU A 270 29.26 -8.54 -0.70
CA GLU A 270 30.69 -8.78 -0.46
C GLU A 270 30.96 -10.23 -0.05
N ALA A 271 30.18 -10.79 0.86
CA ALA A 271 30.30 -12.16 1.30
C ALA A 271 30.11 -13.13 0.12
N MET A 272 29.11 -12.91 -0.74
CA MET A 272 28.86 -13.73 -1.93
C MET A 272 29.99 -13.60 -2.97
N ASP A 273 30.62 -12.44 -3.10
CA ASP A 273 31.77 -12.24 -3.96
C ASP A 273 33.02 -12.98 -3.43
N VAL A 274 33.21 -13.02 -2.11
CA VAL A 274 34.25 -13.87 -1.50
C VAL A 274 34.00 -15.34 -1.77
N ILE A 275 32.77 -15.81 -1.59
CA ILE A 275 32.37 -17.20 -1.88
C ILE A 275 32.61 -17.56 -3.36
N ARG A 276 32.23 -16.68 -4.30
CA ARG A 276 32.44 -16.87 -5.73
C ARG A 276 33.94 -16.96 -6.07
N ARG A 277 34.77 -16.09 -5.50
CA ARG A 277 36.22 -16.12 -5.70
C ARG A 277 36.83 -17.37 -5.13
N ALA A 278 36.42 -17.80 -3.93
CA ALA A 278 36.87 -19.05 -3.32
C ALA A 278 36.47 -20.28 -4.18
N ALA A 279 35.21 -20.35 -4.64
CA ALA A 279 34.75 -21.44 -5.51
C ALA A 279 35.48 -21.49 -6.83
N LYS A 280 35.83 -20.34 -7.43
CA LYS A 280 36.63 -20.28 -8.67
C LYS A 280 38.03 -20.77 -8.42
N HIS A 281 38.63 -20.45 -7.29
CA HIS A 281 39.97 -20.91 -6.91
C HIS A 281 40.01 -22.42 -6.65
N LEU A 282 39.02 -22.96 -5.93
CA LEU A 282 38.89 -24.41 -5.70
C LEU A 282 38.69 -25.19 -7.00
N LYS A 283 37.83 -24.72 -7.92
CA LYS A 283 37.66 -25.32 -9.25
C LYS A 283 38.96 -25.31 -10.06
N ALA A 284 39.81 -24.28 -9.92
CA ALA A 284 41.10 -24.20 -10.60
C ALA A 284 42.13 -25.18 -10.02
N GLN A 285 41.95 -25.66 -8.80
CA GLN A 285 42.79 -26.65 -8.12
C GLN A 285 42.28 -28.09 -8.29
N GLY A 286 41.18 -28.30 -9.05
CA GLY A 286 40.68 -29.63 -9.37
C GLY A 286 39.72 -30.25 -8.36
N PHE A 287 39.16 -29.42 -7.45
CA PHE A 287 38.04 -29.76 -6.57
C PHE A 287 36.71 -29.42 -7.20
#